data_8c0b91ff79d85bea51e3d91b8e807ad0
#
_entry.id   8c0b91ff79d85bea51e3d91b8e807ad0
#
_cell.length_a   1.000
_cell.length_b   1.000
_cell.length_c   1.000
_cell.angle_alpha   90.00
_cell.angle_beta   90.00
_cell.angle_gamma   90.00
#
_symmetry.space_group_name_H-M   'P 1'
#
loop_
_entity.id
_entity.type
_entity.pdbx_description
1 polymer ?
#
loop_
_entity_poly.entity_id
_entity_poly.type
_entity_poly.pdbx_seq_one_letter_code
_entity_poly.pdbx_strand_id
1 'polypeptide(L)'
;MDLYSGYINKLIDELAALPGIGNKSAQRLAFHLINMPKDKVTRLSKTILDAKEHVRYCKECYTLTDDELCPICRNEKRDHSTIMVVENTRDLAAYEKTGKYEGVYHVLHGAISPMLGIGPSDIKLKELIERLKGDVQEVIIATNSSLEGETTAMYIGKLIKPTGIKVTRIASGVPVGGDLEYIDEVTLLRALEGRTEL
;
A
#
# COMPACT_ATOMS: atom_id res chain seq x y z
N MET A 1 18.27 33.52 -14.77
CA MET A 1 19.27 33.21 -15.80
C MET A 1 19.35 31.71 -15.94
N ASP A 2 18.88 31.19 -17.07
CA ASP A 2 18.92 29.75 -17.33
C ASP A 2 20.35 29.33 -17.59
N LEU A 3 20.94 28.61 -16.64
CA LEU A 3 22.33 28.12 -16.72
C LEU A 3 22.49 26.96 -17.72
N TYR A 4 21.40 26.29 -18.09
CA TYR A 4 21.39 25.09 -18.94
C TYR A 4 20.53 25.30 -20.18
N SER A 5 20.69 24.42 -21.18
CA SER A 5 19.81 24.42 -22.36
C SER A 5 18.37 24.15 -21.97
N GLY A 6 17.40 24.66 -22.76
CA GLY A 6 15.98 24.50 -22.48
C GLY A 6 15.54 23.05 -22.35
N TYR A 7 16.17 22.10 -23.07
CA TYR A 7 15.86 20.66 -22.95
C TYR A 7 16.38 20.06 -21.64
N ILE A 8 17.54 20.52 -21.14
CA ILE A 8 18.06 20.05 -19.85
C ILE A 8 17.19 20.58 -18.71
N ASN A 9 16.79 21.86 -18.76
CA ASN A 9 15.91 22.45 -17.75
C ASN A 9 14.56 21.70 -17.68
N LYS A 10 13.90 21.45 -18.81
CA LYS A 10 12.66 20.66 -18.86
C LYS A 10 12.81 19.27 -18.24
N LEU A 11 13.92 18.58 -18.52
CA LEU A 11 14.17 17.26 -17.92
C LEU A 11 14.37 17.34 -16.41
N ILE A 12 15.05 18.37 -15.92
CA ILE A 12 15.23 18.63 -14.50
C ILE A 12 13.89 18.89 -13.83
N ASP A 13 13.03 19.71 -14.44
CA ASP A 13 11.71 20.05 -13.90
C ASP A 13 10.80 18.83 -13.78
N GLU A 14 10.75 17.98 -14.82
CA GLU A 14 9.98 16.73 -14.78
C GLU A 14 10.49 15.75 -13.72
N LEU A 15 11.81 15.64 -13.56
CA LEU A 15 12.39 14.79 -12.52
C LEU A 15 12.16 15.35 -11.10
N ALA A 16 12.21 16.68 -10.95
CA ALA A 16 11.96 17.36 -9.68
C ALA A 16 10.49 17.31 -9.25
N ALA A 17 9.56 17.13 -10.19
CA ALA A 17 8.14 16.93 -9.91
C ALA A 17 7.84 15.55 -9.28
N LEU A 18 8.78 14.60 -9.33
CA LEU A 18 8.62 13.28 -8.73
C LEU A 18 8.76 13.36 -7.20
N PRO A 19 7.86 12.67 -6.44
CA PRO A 19 7.91 12.68 -4.98
C PRO A 19 9.29 12.22 -4.44
N GLY A 20 9.84 12.98 -3.49
CA GLY A 20 11.13 12.66 -2.88
C GLY A 20 12.36 13.05 -3.70
N ILE A 21 12.19 13.61 -4.89
CA ILE A 21 13.31 14.11 -5.72
C ILE A 21 13.39 15.63 -5.61
N GLY A 22 14.37 16.11 -4.84
CA GLY A 22 14.67 17.53 -4.76
C GLY A 22 15.49 18.00 -5.97
N ASN A 23 15.56 19.33 -6.17
CA ASN A 23 16.17 19.96 -7.34
C ASN A 23 17.62 19.52 -7.61
N LYS A 24 18.45 19.36 -6.55
CA LYS A 24 19.84 18.87 -6.68
C LYS A 24 19.92 17.43 -7.20
N SER A 25 19.01 16.57 -6.73
CA SER A 25 18.92 15.18 -7.19
C SER A 25 18.40 15.11 -8.62
N ALA A 26 17.41 15.92 -8.97
CA ALA A 26 16.87 16.03 -10.33
C ALA A 26 17.96 16.45 -11.33
N GLN A 27 18.78 17.46 -10.99
CA GLN A 27 19.91 17.86 -11.82
C GLN A 27 20.91 16.72 -12.03
N ARG A 28 21.30 16.02 -10.95
CA ARG A 28 22.23 14.88 -11.05
C ARG A 28 21.66 13.76 -11.94
N LEU A 29 20.37 13.44 -11.80
CA LEU A 29 19.71 12.45 -12.64
C LEU A 29 19.63 12.88 -14.09
N ALA A 30 19.26 14.15 -14.38
CA ALA A 30 19.19 14.68 -15.72
C ALA A 30 20.55 14.57 -16.44
N PHE A 31 21.63 15.01 -15.81
CA PHE A 31 22.98 14.89 -16.39
C PHE A 31 23.41 13.44 -16.57
N HIS A 32 23.06 12.56 -15.63
CA HIS A 32 23.32 11.13 -15.79
C HIS A 32 22.60 10.56 -17.03
N LEU A 33 21.31 10.86 -17.19
CA LEU A 33 20.52 10.41 -18.35
C LEU A 33 21.07 10.94 -19.67
N ILE A 34 21.48 12.20 -19.73
CA ILE A 34 22.07 12.81 -20.93
C ILE A 34 23.38 12.10 -21.33
N ASN A 35 24.18 11.66 -20.36
CA ASN A 35 25.45 10.97 -20.59
C ASN A 35 25.28 9.46 -20.82
N MET A 36 24.08 8.91 -20.63
CA MET A 36 23.83 7.50 -20.91
C MET A 36 23.78 7.22 -22.43
N PRO A 37 24.14 5.99 -22.86
CA PRO A 37 23.91 5.53 -24.23
C PRO A 37 22.42 5.66 -24.62
N LYS A 38 22.14 6.09 -25.84
CA LYS A 38 20.79 6.36 -26.33
C LYS A 38 19.84 5.16 -26.21
N ASP A 39 20.35 3.96 -26.47
CA ASP A 39 19.60 2.70 -26.34
C ASP A 39 19.10 2.46 -24.91
N LYS A 40 19.90 2.77 -23.89
CA LYS A 40 19.52 2.67 -22.47
C LYS A 40 18.44 3.68 -22.10
N VAL A 41 18.56 4.92 -22.57
CA VAL A 41 17.55 5.96 -22.35
C VAL A 41 16.23 5.59 -23.04
N THR A 42 16.30 5.13 -24.28
CA THR A 42 15.13 4.67 -25.05
C THR A 42 14.42 3.51 -24.32
N ARG A 43 15.18 2.53 -23.81
CA ARG A 43 14.61 1.42 -23.04
C ARG A 43 13.94 1.92 -21.76
N LEU A 44 14.56 2.80 -20.99
CA LEU A 44 13.97 3.35 -19.77
C LEU A 44 12.66 4.09 -20.07
N SER A 45 12.65 4.99 -21.05
CA SER A 45 11.44 5.75 -21.40
C SER A 45 10.31 4.82 -21.88
N LYS A 46 10.64 3.82 -22.69
CA LYS A 46 9.67 2.80 -23.13
C LYS A 46 9.11 2.00 -21.96
N THR A 47 9.96 1.54 -21.03
CA THR A 47 9.53 0.78 -19.85
C THR A 47 8.56 1.61 -18.98
N ILE A 48 8.80 2.92 -18.83
CA ILE A 48 7.89 3.80 -18.08
C ILE A 48 6.50 3.86 -18.76
N LEU A 49 6.48 4.04 -20.09
CA LEU A 49 5.23 4.08 -20.86
C LEU A 49 4.52 2.74 -20.80
N ASP A 50 5.22 1.63 -21.07
CA ASP A 50 4.66 0.28 -21.06
C ASP A 50 4.04 -0.04 -19.69
N ALA A 51 4.73 0.30 -18.59
CA ALA A 51 4.21 0.13 -17.24
C ALA A 51 2.92 0.94 -17.02
N LYS A 52 2.89 2.20 -17.48
CA LYS A 52 1.71 3.06 -17.36
C LYS A 52 0.52 2.55 -18.16
N GLU A 53 0.74 1.94 -19.31
CA GLU A 53 -0.29 1.44 -20.19
C GLU A 53 -0.86 0.08 -19.76
N HIS A 54 0.00 -0.82 -19.24
CA HIS A 54 -0.38 -2.21 -18.99
C HIS A 54 -0.75 -2.50 -17.55
N VAL A 55 -0.12 -1.81 -16.57
CA VAL A 55 -0.44 -2.02 -15.16
C VAL A 55 -1.84 -1.49 -14.85
N ARG A 56 -2.65 -2.35 -14.26
CA ARG A 56 -4.05 -2.09 -13.88
C ARG A 56 -4.33 -2.58 -12.46
N TYR A 57 -5.53 -2.34 -11.98
CA TYR A 57 -5.99 -2.94 -10.73
C TYR A 57 -6.55 -4.33 -10.97
N CYS A 58 -6.18 -5.27 -10.10
CA CYS A 58 -6.82 -6.57 -10.00
C CYS A 58 -8.33 -6.39 -9.76
N LYS A 59 -9.18 -7.09 -10.51
CA LYS A 59 -10.63 -6.97 -10.41
C LYS A 59 -11.20 -7.34 -9.02
N GLU A 60 -10.49 -8.19 -8.28
CA GLU A 60 -10.94 -8.63 -6.95
C GLU A 60 -10.33 -7.84 -5.81
N CYS A 61 -9.00 -7.78 -5.74
CA CYS A 61 -8.31 -7.23 -4.56
C CYS A 61 -7.79 -5.82 -4.74
N TYR A 62 -7.88 -5.27 -5.96
CA TYR A 62 -7.41 -3.93 -6.31
C TYR A 62 -5.90 -3.70 -6.18
N THR A 63 -5.09 -4.75 -5.98
CA THR A 63 -3.63 -4.60 -6.12
C THR A 63 -3.25 -4.32 -7.57
N LEU A 64 -2.06 -3.75 -7.78
CA LEU A 64 -1.52 -3.53 -9.12
C LEU A 64 -1.09 -4.87 -9.76
N THR A 65 -1.46 -5.06 -11.03
CA THR A 65 -1.16 -6.28 -11.80
C THR A 65 -1.19 -5.99 -13.30
N ASP A 66 -0.55 -6.82 -14.10
CA ASP A 66 -0.63 -6.74 -15.56
C ASP A 66 -1.84 -7.50 -16.12
N ASP A 67 -2.36 -8.45 -15.36
CA ASP A 67 -3.50 -9.31 -15.72
C ASP A 67 -4.83 -8.81 -15.13
N GLU A 68 -5.92 -9.46 -15.50
CA GLU A 68 -7.26 -9.21 -14.94
C GLU A 68 -7.32 -9.55 -13.45
N LEU A 69 -6.74 -10.69 -13.05
CA LEU A 69 -6.57 -11.12 -11.67
C LEU A 69 -5.08 -11.22 -11.34
N CYS A 70 -4.71 -10.71 -10.17
CA CYS A 70 -3.34 -10.86 -9.69
C CYS A 70 -3.00 -12.33 -9.37
N PRO A 71 -1.73 -12.70 -9.28
CA PRO A 71 -1.31 -14.07 -8.97
C PRO A 71 -1.92 -14.63 -7.68
N ILE A 72 -2.20 -13.78 -6.69
CA ILE A 72 -2.79 -14.19 -5.40
C ILE A 72 -4.27 -14.55 -5.58
N CYS A 73 -5.06 -13.65 -6.20
CA CYS A 73 -6.51 -13.91 -6.40
C CYS A 73 -6.79 -15.07 -7.38
N ARG A 74 -5.89 -15.31 -8.33
CA ARG A 74 -5.99 -16.42 -9.28
C ARG A 74 -5.60 -17.78 -8.66
N ASN A 75 -4.93 -17.78 -7.52
CA ASN A 75 -4.46 -19.00 -6.89
C ASN A 75 -5.56 -19.65 -6.06
N GLU A 76 -6.16 -20.73 -6.58
CA GLU A 76 -7.20 -21.51 -5.93
C GLU A 76 -6.76 -22.22 -4.63
N LYS A 77 -5.45 -22.29 -4.37
CA LYS A 77 -4.92 -22.88 -3.13
C LYS A 77 -4.95 -21.89 -1.95
N ARG A 78 -5.22 -20.61 -2.21
CA ARG A 78 -5.38 -19.60 -1.17
C ARG A 78 -6.72 -19.75 -0.48
N ASP A 79 -6.76 -19.41 0.79
CA ASP A 79 -8.01 -19.32 1.55
C ASP A 79 -8.77 -18.04 1.19
N HIS A 80 -9.74 -18.17 0.31
CA HIS A 80 -10.57 -17.04 -0.15
C HIS A 80 -11.63 -16.62 0.89
N SER A 81 -11.80 -17.38 1.97
CA SER A 81 -12.69 -17.02 3.08
C SER A 81 -12.07 -16.01 4.06
N THR A 82 -10.76 -15.79 3.97
CA THR A 82 -10.01 -14.86 4.82
C THR A 82 -9.42 -13.72 4.00
N ILE A 83 -9.85 -12.49 4.27
CA ILE A 83 -9.41 -11.28 3.54
C ILE A 83 -8.59 -10.38 4.46
N MET A 84 -7.34 -10.10 4.09
CA MET A 84 -6.52 -9.07 4.75
C MET A 84 -6.67 -7.73 4.03
N VAL A 85 -7.11 -6.70 4.75
CA VAL A 85 -7.31 -5.34 4.24
C VAL A 85 -6.07 -4.50 4.52
N VAL A 86 -5.47 -3.96 3.48
CA VAL A 86 -4.26 -3.12 3.53
C VAL A 86 -4.50 -1.78 2.84
N GLU A 87 -3.70 -0.76 3.17
CA GLU A 87 -3.87 0.57 2.59
C GLU A 87 -3.35 0.67 1.15
N ASN A 88 -2.26 -0.06 0.82
CA ASN A 88 -1.62 0.03 -0.49
C ASN A 88 -0.94 -1.29 -0.90
N THR A 89 -0.55 -1.40 -2.17
CA THR A 89 0.11 -2.60 -2.72
C THR A 89 1.46 -2.90 -2.06
N ARG A 90 2.17 -1.91 -1.51
CA ARG A 90 3.46 -2.12 -0.83
C ARG A 90 3.26 -2.85 0.49
N ASP A 91 2.19 -2.54 1.22
CA ASP A 91 1.82 -3.21 2.46
C ASP A 91 1.48 -4.68 2.19
N LEU A 92 0.69 -4.95 1.14
CA LEU A 92 0.44 -6.31 0.66
C LEU A 92 1.76 -7.06 0.40
N ALA A 93 2.67 -6.45 -0.36
CA ALA A 93 3.95 -7.06 -0.69
C ALA A 93 4.81 -7.33 0.55
N ALA A 94 4.70 -6.53 1.60
CA ALA A 94 5.39 -6.75 2.87
C ALA A 94 4.87 -8.00 3.58
N TYR A 95 3.54 -8.21 3.61
CA TYR A 95 2.96 -9.44 4.18
C TYR A 95 3.28 -10.68 3.34
N GLU A 96 3.22 -10.62 2.02
CA GLU A 96 3.56 -11.73 1.15
C GLU A 96 5.02 -12.20 1.34
N LYS A 97 5.95 -11.28 1.59
CA LYS A 97 7.34 -11.62 1.92
C LYS A 97 7.50 -12.49 3.17
N THR A 98 6.55 -12.47 4.08
CA THR A 98 6.60 -13.34 5.27
C THR A 98 6.42 -14.81 4.91
N GLY A 99 5.74 -15.12 3.80
CA GLY A 99 5.43 -16.48 3.35
C GLY A 99 4.52 -17.27 4.29
N LYS A 100 3.81 -16.60 5.22
CA LYS A 100 2.98 -17.23 6.25
C LYS A 100 1.49 -16.98 6.11
N TYR A 101 1.12 -15.96 5.36
CA TYR A 101 -0.29 -15.64 5.15
C TYR A 101 -0.84 -16.43 3.96
N GLU A 102 -1.89 -17.20 4.19
CA GLU A 102 -2.51 -18.07 3.19
C GLU A 102 -3.80 -17.53 2.61
N GLY A 103 -4.35 -16.46 3.18
CA GLY A 103 -5.57 -15.81 2.71
C GLY A 103 -5.34 -14.91 1.48
N VAL A 104 -6.37 -14.15 1.12
CA VAL A 104 -6.34 -13.17 0.04
C VAL A 104 -6.37 -11.74 0.60
N TYR A 105 -6.14 -10.74 -0.26
CA TYR A 105 -6.03 -9.34 0.16
C TYR A 105 -7.16 -8.48 -0.40
N HIS A 106 -7.30 -7.29 0.19
CA HIS A 106 -8.03 -6.17 -0.39
C HIS A 106 -7.23 -4.88 -0.17
N VAL A 107 -6.93 -4.15 -1.24
CA VAL A 107 -6.14 -2.93 -1.21
C VAL A 107 -7.07 -1.72 -1.28
N LEU A 108 -7.05 -0.87 -0.26
CA LEU A 108 -7.93 0.30 -0.16
C LEU A 108 -7.49 1.47 -1.03
N HIS A 109 -6.21 1.56 -1.38
CA HIS A 109 -5.57 2.72 -2.05
C HIS A 109 -5.68 4.03 -1.27
N GLY A 110 -5.61 3.95 0.05
CA GLY A 110 -5.62 5.08 0.96
C GLY A 110 -6.17 4.74 2.33
N ALA A 111 -6.32 5.77 3.15
CA ALA A 111 -6.94 5.72 4.46
C ALA A 111 -7.91 6.90 4.61
N ILE A 112 -8.93 6.77 5.45
CA ILE A 112 -9.85 7.85 5.78
C ILE A 112 -9.09 8.93 6.54
N SER A 113 -9.06 10.14 6.00
CA SER A 113 -8.40 11.29 6.61
C SER A 113 -9.29 12.54 6.51
N PRO A 114 -10.07 12.84 7.54
CA PRO A 114 -10.91 14.04 7.56
C PRO A 114 -10.12 15.34 7.36
N MET A 115 -8.88 15.39 7.88
CA MET A 115 -8.00 16.55 7.72
C MET A 115 -7.59 16.81 6.27
N LEU A 116 -7.46 15.74 5.46
CA LEU A 116 -7.13 15.81 4.03
C LEU A 116 -8.38 15.76 3.14
N GLY A 117 -9.59 15.76 3.72
CA GLY A 117 -10.84 15.64 2.99
C GLY A 117 -11.08 14.26 2.35
N ILE A 118 -10.33 13.22 2.77
CA ILE A 118 -10.46 11.86 2.24
C ILE A 118 -11.51 11.11 3.05
N GLY A 119 -12.62 10.80 2.40
CA GLY A 119 -13.73 10.05 2.98
C GLY A 119 -13.74 8.57 2.57
N PRO A 120 -14.73 7.80 3.07
CA PRO A 120 -14.90 6.39 2.73
C PRO A 120 -15.15 6.11 1.24
N SER A 121 -15.67 7.09 0.50
CA SER A 121 -15.93 7.00 -0.95
C SER A 121 -14.68 7.20 -1.81
N ASP A 122 -13.62 7.75 -1.24
CA ASP A 122 -12.38 8.06 -1.96
C ASP A 122 -11.38 6.90 -1.96
N ILE A 123 -11.67 5.87 -1.17
CA ILE A 123 -10.89 4.63 -1.07
C ILE A 123 -11.73 3.42 -1.51
N LYS A 124 -11.10 2.27 -1.75
CA LYS A 124 -11.75 1.04 -2.24
C LYS A 124 -12.57 0.30 -1.15
N LEU A 125 -13.32 1.05 -0.36
CA LEU A 125 -14.13 0.49 0.73
C LEU A 125 -15.47 -0.07 0.23
N LYS A 126 -16.13 0.59 -0.72
CA LYS A 126 -17.37 0.10 -1.32
C LYS A 126 -17.14 -1.28 -1.96
N GLU A 127 -16.04 -1.42 -2.66
CA GLU A 127 -15.63 -2.65 -3.31
C GLU A 127 -15.31 -3.76 -2.30
N LEU A 128 -14.74 -3.43 -1.13
CA LEU A 128 -14.59 -4.37 -0.04
C LEU A 128 -15.94 -4.90 0.41
N ILE A 129 -16.90 -4.03 0.70
CA ILE A 129 -18.24 -4.42 1.18
C ILE A 129 -18.98 -5.30 0.16
N GLU A 130 -18.88 -4.97 -1.14
CA GLU A 130 -19.45 -5.83 -2.19
C GLU A 130 -18.84 -7.25 -2.17
N ARG A 131 -17.54 -7.34 -1.95
CA ARG A 131 -16.81 -8.60 -1.88
C ARG A 131 -17.20 -9.46 -0.68
N LEU A 132 -17.65 -8.85 0.42
CA LEU A 132 -18.10 -9.55 1.63
C LEU A 132 -19.46 -10.24 1.47
N LYS A 133 -20.16 -10.07 0.34
CA LYS A 133 -21.40 -10.82 0.04
C LYS A 133 -21.15 -12.29 -0.32
N GLY A 134 -19.90 -12.68 -0.55
CA GLY A 134 -19.48 -14.06 -0.75
C GLY A 134 -19.24 -14.82 0.55
N ASP A 135 -18.59 -15.98 0.45
CA ASP A 135 -18.32 -16.88 1.58
C ASP A 135 -17.14 -16.43 2.47
N VAL A 136 -17.11 -15.14 2.83
CA VAL A 136 -16.05 -14.56 3.67
C VAL A 136 -16.35 -14.80 5.15
N GLN A 137 -15.42 -15.41 5.87
CA GLN A 137 -15.53 -15.73 7.30
C GLN A 137 -14.75 -14.77 8.18
N GLU A 138 -13.60 -14.26 7.70
CA GLU A 138 -12.75 -13.36 8.46
C GLU A 138 -12.23 -12.21 7.61
N VAL A 139 -12.25 -11.00 8.19
CA VAL A 139 -11.58 -9.81 7.68
C VAL A 139 -10.51 -9.39 8.66
N ILE A 140 -9.25 -9.47 8.25
CA ILE A 140 -8.09 -9.01 9.03
C ILE A 140 -7.77 -7.58 8.60
N ILE A 141 -7.90 -6.62 9.51
CA ILE A 141 -7.58 -5.23 9.21
C ILE A 141 -6.09 -4.99 9.48
N ALA A 142 -5.34 -4.69 8.43
CA ALA A 142 -3.91 -4.46 8.45
C ALA A 142 -3.54 -3.07 7.90
N THR A 143 -4.34 -2.05 8.27
CA THR A 143 -4.01 -0.64 8.03
C THR A 143 -2.89 -0.20 8.97
N ASN A 144 -2.15 0.85 8.59
CA ASN A 144 -1.04 1.37 9.39
C ASN A 144 -1.48 1.80 10.80
N SER A 145 -0.54 1.87 11.73
CA SER A 145 -0.79 2.34 13.11
C SER A 145 -0.79 3.88 13.22
N SER A 146 -1.09 4.58 12.10
CA SER A 146 -1.32 6.04 12.08
C SER A 146 -2.75 6.36 12.53
N LEU A 147 -3.01 7.65 12.82
CA LEU A 147 -4.35 8.13 13.17
C LEU A 147 -5.37 7.80 12.08
N GLU A 148 -5.00 7.98 10.82
CA GLU A 148 -5.82 7.67 9.65
C GLU A 148 -6.08 6.17 9.51
N GLY A 149 -5.03 5.35 9.70
CA GLY A 149 -5.15 3.89 9.64
C GLY A 149 -6.02 3.33 10.76
N GLU A 150 -5.92 3.86 12.00
CA GLU A 150 -6.79 3.48 13.11
C GLU A 150 -8.24 3.93 12.87
N THR A 151 -8.45 5.16 12.38
CA THR A 151 -9.77 5.68 12.01
C THR A 151 -10.42 4.79 10.94
N THR A 152 -9.65 4.41 9.93
CA THR A 152 -10.09 3.51 8.86
C THR A 152 -10.44 2.13 9.40
N ALA A 153 -9.61 1.57 10.29
CA ALA A 153 -9.85 0.28 10.94
C ALA A 153 -11.16 0.28 11.74
N MET A 154 -11.37 1.31 12.57
CA MET A 154 -12.60 1.45 13.36
C MET A 154 -13.84 1.60 12.47
N TYR A 155 -13.73 2.36 11.39
CA TYR A 155 -14.83 2.56 10.45
C TYR A 155 -15.21 1.25 9.75
N ILE A 156 -14.23 0.52 9.21
CA ILE A 156 -14.42 -0.80 8.58
C ILE A 156 -15.03 -1.79 9.59
N GLY A 157 -14.49 -1.85 10.81
CA GLY A 157 -14.99 -2.72 11.86
C GLY A 157 -16.46 -2.48 12.20
N LYS A 158 -16.87 -1.20 12.29
CA LYS A 158 -18.29 -0.84 12.53
C LYS A 158 -19.21 -1.26 11.38
N LEU A 159 -18.76 -1.18 10.14
CA LEU A 159 -19.54 -1.58 8.97
C LEU A 159 -19.68 -3.09 8.86
N ILE A 160 -18.64 -3.86 9.17
CA ILE A 160 -18.63 -5.32 8.97
C ILE A 160 -19.23 -6.06 10.16
N LYS A 161 -19.03 -5.58 11.40
CA LYS A 161 -19.50 -6.24 12.62
C LYS A 161 -20.97 -6.71 12.58
N PRO A 162 -21.93 -5.91 12.04
CA PRO A 162 -23.33 -6.34 11.96
C PRO A 162 -23.60 -7.52 11.01
N THR A 163 -22.67 -7.85 10.11
CA THR A 163 -22.82 -8.94 9.13
C THR A 163 -22.54 -10.32 9.73
N GLY A 164 -21.98 -10.38 10.95
CA GLY A 164 -21.55 -11.62 11.59
C GLY A 164 -20.18 -12.14 11.12
N ILE A 165 -19.54 -11.49 10.17
CA ILE A 165 -18.17 -11.82 9.73
C ILE A 165 -17.20 -11.46 10.87
N LYS A 166 -16.26 -12.37 11.16
CA LYS A 166 -15.21 -12.13 12.15
C LYS A 166 -14.30 -10.99 11.66
N VAL A 167 -14.12 -9.96 12.47
CA VAL A 167 -13.20 -8.85 12.20
C VAL A 167 -12.09 -8.88 13.21
N THR A 168 -10.85 -8.97 12.72
CA THR A 168 -9.65 -8.93 13.54
C THR A 168 -8.74 -7.79 13.09
N ARG A 169 -7.80 -7.41 13.94
CA ARG A 169 -6.76 -6.44 13.63
C ARG A 169 -5.39 -7.06 13.88
N ILE A 170 -4.43 -6.70 13.06
CA ILE A 170 -3.03 -7.08 13.32
C ILE A 170 -2.61 -6.58 14.71
N ALA A 171 -1.80 -7.36 15.39
CA ALA A 171 -1.28 -7.00 16.71
C ALA A 171 -0.41 -5.74 16.62
N SER A 172 -0.51 -4.90 17.66
CA SER A 172 0.38 -3.76 17.89
C SER A 172 1.23 -4.05 19.11
N GLY A 173 2.53 -3.75 19.05
CA GLY A 173 3.40 -3.99 20.18
C GLY A 173 4.87 -3.73 19.90
N VAL A 174 5.71 -4.16 20.82
CA VAL A 174 7.17 -4.00 20.74
C VAL A 174 7.72 -4.80 19.57
N PRO A 175 8.54 -4.20 18.69
CA PRO A 175 9.16 -4.92 17.59
C PRO A 175 10.18 -5.94 18.10
N VAL A 176 10.31 -7.06 17.39
CA VAL A 176 11.29 -8.10 17.72
C VAL A 176 12.71 -7.53 17.63
N GLY A 177 13.50 -7.73 18.69
CA GLY A 177 14.86 -7.21 18.79
C GLY A 177 14.96 -5.76 19.29
N GLY A 178 13.83 -5.14 19.68
CA GLY A 178 13.85 -3.82 20.31
C GLY A 178 14.05 -3.89 21.82
N ASP A 179 14.88 -3.00 22.37
CA ASP A 179 15.03 -2.82 23.80
C ASP A 179 13.90 -1.95 24.35
N LEU A 180 13.26 -2.37 25.44
CA LEU A 180 12.08 -1.73 26.02
C LEU A 180 12.32 -0.26 26.40
N GLU A 181 13.54 0.10 26.81
CA GLU A 181 13.89 1.47 27.22
C GLU A 181 13.82 2.50 26.08
N TYR A 182 13.87 2.06 24.81
CA TYR A 182 13.77 2.94 23.64
C TYR A 182 12.38 2.96 23.00
N ILE A 183 11.42 2.24 23.57
CA ILE A 183 10.06 2.16 23.05
C ILE A 183 9.21 3.26 23.70
N ASP A 184 8.41 3.94 22.88
CA ASP A 184 7.50 4.97 23.37
C ASP A 184 6.37 4.41 24.25
N GLU A 185 5.84 5.27 25.13
CA GLU A 185 4.83 4.89 26.13
C GLU A 185 3.55 4.32 25.51
N VAL A 186 3.13 4.82 24.34
CA VAL A 186 1.91 4.37 23.66
C VAL A 186 2.09 2.95 23.14
N THR A 187 3.25 2.66 22.53
CA THR A 187 3.59 1.32 22.06
C THR A 187 3.69 0.32 23.19
N LEU A 188 4.32 0.70 24.32
CA LEU A 188 4.39 -0.15 25.52
C LEU A 188 3.01 -0.43 26.10
N LEU A 189 2.14 0.59 26.18
CA LEU A 189 0.76 0.42 26.66
C LEU A 189 -0.01 -0.56 25.77
N ARG A 190 0.05 -0.40 24.44
CA ARG A 190 -0.61 -1.31 23.50
C ARG A 190 -0.07 -2.74 23.60
N ALA A 191 1.23 -2.92 23.79
CA ALA A 191 1.84 -4.23 24.01
C ALA A 191 1.33 -4.89 25.30
N LEU A 192 1.17 -4.11 26.37
CA LEU A 192 0.64 -4.59 27.65
C LEU A 192 -0.84 -4.99 27.54
N GLU A 193 -1.64 -4.18 26.86
CA GLU A 193 -3.08 -4.44 26.62
C GLU A 193 -3.29 -5.66 25.72
N GLY A 194 -2.47 -5.79 24.68
CA GLY A 194 -2.50 -6.89 23.71
C GLY A 194 -1.73 -8.14 24.13
N ARG A 195 -1.27 -8.25 25.39
CA ARG A 195 -0.52 -9.42 25.87
C ARG A 195 -1.30 -10.72 25.70
N THR A 196 -0.61 -11.76 25.33
CA THR A 196 -1.17 -13.11 25.17
C THR A 196 -0.62 -14.05 26.25
N GLU A 197 -1.40 -15.08 26.56
CA GLU A 197 -0.95 -16.17 27.44
C GLU A 197 0.11 -17.01 26.72
N LEU A 198 1.13 -17.51 27.46
CA LEU A 198 2.24 -18.32 26.92
C LEU A 198 1.89 -19.79 26.94
#